data_c152017203bb567ab41a5c126c5b329a
#
_entry.id   c152017203bb567ab41a5c126c5b329a
#
_cell.length_a   1.000
_cell.length_b   1.000
_cell.length_c   1.000
_cell.angle_alpha   90.00
_cell.angle_beta   90.00
_cell.angle_gamma   90.00
#
_symmetry.space_group_name_H-M   'P 1'
#
loop_
_entity.id
_entity.type
_entity.pdbx_description
1 polymer ?
#
loop_
_entity_poly.entity_id
_entity_poly.type
_entity_poly.pdbx_seq_one_letter_code
_entity_poly.pdbx_strand_id
1 'polypeptide(L)'
;KKYPVLVSIRGDQEVNEVKLLNEVSQFLQQSVLDIRTISNEDLKQQGITDIPFGFIGPDLDDILLANANSWVNKFIRISDISTKDIKSFVCGNNIKNEHKIYYNWDLINTEQIICDIRKAKAGDRCIHDKNQKLEECRGIEIGHIFQLGKKYSRSLNATFTNDKGIEDPFWMGCYGIGISRLAQAAVE
;
A
#
# COMPACT_ATOMS: atom_id res chain seq x y z
N LYS A 1 -0.26 -15.08 9.75
CA LYS A 1 0.09 -15.53 8.38
C LYS A 1 0.64 -14.34 7.60
N LYS A 2 1.53 -14.59 6.65
CA LYS A 2 2.02 -13.58 5.69
C LYS A 2 1.32 -13.79 4.35
N TYR A 3 0.90 -12.70 3.74
CA TYR A 3 0.16 -12.71 2.49
C TYR A 3 1.01 -12.01 1.43
N PRO A 4 1.43 -12.69 0.35
CA PRO A 4 2.08 -12.03 -0.77
C PRO A 4 1.07 -11.18 -1.54
N VAL A 5 1.41 -9.92 -1.78
CA VAL A 5 0.57 -8.97 -2.52
C VAL A 5 1.25 -8.64 -3.84
N LEU A 6 0.55 -8.83 -4.94
CA LEU A 6 0.98 -8.44 -6.27
C LEU A 6 0.28 -7.14 -6.65
N VAL A 7 1.05 -6.09 -6.82
CA VAL A 7 0.54 -4.75 -7.11
C VAL A 7 0.80 -4.37 -8.56
N SER A 8 -0.25 -3.94 -9.25
CA SER A 8 -0.16 -3.39 -10.61
C SER A 8 -0.48 -1.90 -10.59
N ILE A 9 0.46 -1.10 -11.04
CA ILE A 9 0.34 0.36 -11.10
C ILE A 9 1.00 0.88 -12.39
N ARG A 10 0.59 2.04 -12.88
CA ARG A 10 1.23 2.66 -14.03
C ARG A 10 2.68 3.02 -13.73
N GLY A 11 3.55 2.87 -14.73
CA GLY A 11 4.98 3.11 -14.57
C GLY A 11 5.38 4.57 -14.26
N ASP A 12 4.48 5.52 -14.44
CA ASP A 12 4.66 6.95 -14.10
C ASP A 12 4.15 7.32 -12.71
N GLN A 13 3.70 6.34 -11.92
CA GLN A 13 3.07 6.52 -10.61
C GLN A 13 3.79 5.73 -9.52
N GLU A 14 3.58 6.12 -8.27
CA GLU A 14 4.13 5.47 -7.10
C GLU A 14 3.01 4.99 -6.17
N VAL A 15 3.26 3.86 -5.51
CA VAL A 15 2.34 3.28 -4.52
C VAL A 15 2.36 4.10 -3.23
N ASN A 16 1.18 4.40 -2.71
CA ASN A 16 1.00 4.89 -1.35
C ASN A 16 0.82 3.68 -0.41
N GLU A 17 1.83 3.41 0.40
CA GLU A 17 1.86 2.24 1.29
C GLU A 17 0.70 2.25 2.30
N VAL A 18 0.28 3.42 2.77
CA VAL A 18 -0.84 3.54 3.73
C VAL A 18 -2.16 3.16 3.06
N LYS A 19 -2.42 3.66 1.84
CA LYS A 19 -3.60 3.26 1.07
C LYS A 19 -3.59 1.75 0.81
N LEU A 20 -2.47 1.22 0.33
CA LEU A 20 -2.33 -0.21 0.05
C LEU A 20 -2.56 -1.06 1.30
N LEU A 21 -2.00 -0.66 2.45
CA LEU A 21 -2.20 -1.35 3.73
C LEU A 21 -3.68 -1.36 4.13
N ASN A 22 -4.37 -0.23 3.97
CA ASN A 22 -5.79 -0.12 4.29
C ASN A 22 -6.64 -1.03 3.38
N GLU A 23 -6.39 -1.05 2.08
CA GLU A 23 -7.11 -1.91 1.13
C GLU A 23 -6.88 -3.40 1.42
N VAL A 24 -5.64 -3.79 1.71
CA VAL A 24 -5.33 -5.19 2.10
C VAL A 24 -6.02 -5.54 3.42
N SER A 25 -6.04 -4.63 4.39
CA SER A 25 -6.73 -4.84 5.67
C SER A 25 -8.24 -5.02 5.50
N GLN A 26 -8.84 -4.22 4.63
CA GLN A 26 -10.26 -4.32 4.29
C GLN A 26 -10.57 -5.65 3.59
N PHE A 27 -9.78 -6.04 2.60
CA PHE A 27 -9.96 -7.30 1.89
C PHE A 27 -9.84 -8.51 2.80
N LEU A 28 -8.85 -8.51 3.70
CA LEU A 28 -8.63 -9.60 4.65
C LEU A 28 -9.59 -9.55 5.85
N GLN A 29 -10.38 -8.49 6.02
CA GLN A 29 -11.23 -8.23 7.19
C GLN A 29 -10.48 -8.33 8.53
N GLN A 30 -9.21 -7.98 8.52
CA GLN A 30 -8.33 -7.98 9.69
C GLN A 30 -7.31 -6.85 9.62
N SER A 31 -6.85 -6.38 10.78
CA SER A 31 -5.82 -5.34 10.84
C SER A 31 -4.48 -5.89 10.34
N VAL A 32 -3.96 -5.32 9.27
CA VAL A 32 -2.60 -5.57 8.79
C VAL A 32 -1.66 -4.62 9.51
N LEU A 33 -0.59 -5.14 10.09
CA LEU A 33 0.33 -4.34 10.92
C LEU A 33 1.39 -3.64 10.09
N ASP A 34 1.82 -4.25 9.00
CA ASP A 34 2.92 -3.77 8.18
C ASP A 34 2.81 -4.33 6.76
N ILE A 35 3.29 -3.56 5.80
CA ILE A 35 3.44 -3.96 4.41
C ILE A 35 4.82 -3.50 3.92
N ARG A 36 5.54 -4.37 3.24
CA ARG A 36 6.87 -4.06 2.73
C ARG A 36 7.16 -4.81 1.43
N THR A 37 8.07 -4.27 0.66
CA THR A 37 8.55 -4.92 -0.55
C THR A 37 9.23 -6.24 -0.21
N ILE A 38 8.95 -7.27 -1.00
CA ILE A 38 9.57 -8.59 -0.88
C ILE A 38 11.03 -8.52 -1.36
N SER A 39 11.93 -9.05 -0.55
CA SER A 39 13.35 -9.18 -0.90
C SER A 39 13.71 -10.59 -1.38
N ASN A 40 14.88 -10.73 -2.01
CA ASN A 40 15.40 -12.05 -2.38
C ASN A 40 15.64 -12.97 -1.17
N GLU A 41 15.98 -12.40 -0.01
CA GLU A 41 16.14 -13.13 1.25
C GLU A 41 14.81 -13.69 1.72
N ASP A 42 13.73 -12.91 1.61
CA ASP A 42 12.38 -13.36 1.96
C ASP A 42 11.98 -14.57 1.11
N LEU A 43 12.23 -14.52 -0.18
CA LEU A 43 11.94 -15.63 -1.10
C LEU A 43 12.72 -16.90 -0.75
N LYS A 44 14.02 -16.77 -0.51
CA LYS A 44 14.88 -17.90 -0.10
C LYS A 44 14.38 -18.56 1.18
N GLN A 45 13.96 -17.76 2.18
CA GLN A 45 13.37 -18.28 3.41
C GLN A 45 12.06 -19.06 3.18
N GLN A 46 11.33 -18.72 2.12
CA GLN A 46 10.11 -19.42 1.73
C GLN A 46 10.35 -20.61 0.80
N GLY A 47 11.58 -20.85 0.36
CA GLY A 47 11.89 -21.90 -0.62
C GLY A 47 11.46 -21.53 -2.06
N ILE A 48 11.24 -20.23 -2.32
CA ILE A 48 10.83 -19.72 -3.63
C ILE A 48 12.08 -19.23 -4.37
N THR A 49 12.37 -19.75 -5.55
CA THR A 49 13.62 -19.47 -6.26
C THR A 49 13.45 -18.62 -7.52
N ASP A 50 12.27 -18.56 -8.13
CA ASP A 50 12.14 -18.18 -9.54
C ASP A 50 11.20 -17.00 -9.82
N ILE A 51 11.07 -16.04 -8.87
CA ILE A 51 10.35 -14.80 -9.17
C ILE A 51 11.26 -13.87 -9.99
N PRO A 52 10.88 -13.54 -11.24
CA PRO A 52 11.70 -12.73 -12.13
C PRO A 52 11.53 -11.24 -11.82
N PHE A 53 12.16 -10.74 -10.74
CA PHE A 53 12.11 -9.34 -10.38
C PHE A 53 12.53 -8.43 -11.55
N GLY A 54 11.79 -7.34 -11.74
CA GLY A 54 11.92 -6.44 -12.87
C GLY A 54 11.15 -6.86 -14.12
N PHE A 55 10.67 -8.13 -14.17
CA PHE A 55 9.95 -8.68 -15.32
C PHE A 55 8.60 -9.30 -14.95
N ILE A 56 8.07 -8.94 -13.79
CA ILE A 56 6.80 -9.43 -13.27
C ILE A 56 5.64 -8.75 -14.01
N GLY A 57 4.71 -9.56 -14.51
CA GLY A 57 3.44 -9.13 -15.08
C GLY A 57 2.28 -9.25 -14.08
N PRO A 58 1.13 -8.63 -14.39
CA PRO A 58 -0.05 -8.70 -13.53
C PRO A 58 -0.68 -10.10 -13.46
N ASP A 59 -0.31 -10.97 -14.36
CA ASP A 59 -0.74 -12.36 -14.49
C ASP A 59 0.27 -13.38 -13.93
N LEU A 60 1.17 -12.97 -13.03
CA LEU A 60 2.11 -13.87 -12.36
C LEU A 60 1.36 -15.03 -11.70
N ASP A 61 1.76 -16.27 -11.99
CA ASP A 61 1.06 -17.47 -11.54
C ASP A 61 1.25 -17.75 -10.05
N ASP A 62 0.19 -18.16 -9.38
CA ASP A 62 0.20 -18.55 -7.97
C ASP A 62 1.00 -19.85 -7.73
N ILE A 63 1.27 -20.64 -8.76
CA ILE A 63 2.07 -21.88 -8.67
C ILE A 63 3.44 -21.64 -8.05
N LEU A 64 4.00 -20.43 -8.21
CA LEU A 64 5.26 -20.02 -7.59
C LEU A 64 5.21 -20.04 -6.05
N LEU A 65 4.02 -19.94 -5.48
CA LEU A 65 3.79 -19.95 -4.04
C LEU A 65 3.39 -21.33 -3.50
N ALA A 66 3.24 -22.34 -4.37
CA ALA A 66 2.71 -23.66 -4.01
C ALA A 66 3.49 -24.34 -2.87
N ASN A 67 4.81 -24.12 -2.84
CA ASN A 67 5.72 -24.71 -1.86
C ASN A 67 6.22 -23.70 -0.81
N ALA A 68 5.58 -22.55 -0.68
CA ALA A 68 5.98 -21.54 0.28
C ALA A 68 5.85 -22.06 1.74
N ASN A 69 6.91 -21.95 2.53
CA ASN A 69 6.98 -22.51 3.89
C ASN A 69 5.93 -21.93 4.86
N SER A 70 5.69 -20.62 4.81
CA SER A 70 4.82 -19.94 5.78
C SER A 70 3.88 -18.90 5.15
N TRP A 71 4.03 -18.62 3.86
CA TRP A 71 3.15 -17.69 3.17
C TRP A 71 1.87 -18.39 2.71
N VAL A 72 0.85 -17.59 2.43
CA VAL A 72 -0.33 -18.08 1.73
C VAL A 72 0.07 -18.36 0.28
N ASN A 73 -0.42 -19.48 -0.25
CA ASN A 73 -0.07 -19.98 -1.59
C ASN A 73 -0.83 -19.31 -2.74
N LYS A 74 -1.33 -18.10 -2.52
CA LYS A 74 -2.05 -17.30 -3.51
C LYS A 74 -1.70 -15.82 -3.32
N PHE A 75 -1.47 -15.11 -4.43
CA PHE A 75 -1.30 -13.66 -4.41
C PHE A 75 -2.63 -12.94 -4.16
N ILE A 76 -2.61 -11.93 -3.30
CA ILE A 76 -3.64 -10.89 -3.30
C ILE A 76 -3.25 -9.93 -4.44
N ARG A 77 -4.07 -9.87 -5.49
CA ARG A 77 -3.80 -9.04 -6.67
C ARG A 77 -4.54 -7.72 -6.56
N ILE A 78 -3.80 -6.64 -6.49
CA ILE A 78 -4.32 -5.28 -6.38
C ILE A 78 -3.85 -4.45 -7.57
N SER A 79 -4.79 -3.84 -8.27
CA SER A 79 -4.50 -2.95 -9.40
C SER A 79 -5.01 -1.55 -9.10
N ASP A 80 -4.16 -0.55 -9.34
CA ASP A 80 -4.58 0.84 -9.19
C ASP A 80 -5.69 1.19 -10.18
N ILE A 81 -6.68 1.95 -9.74
CA ILE A 81 -7.83 2.35 -10.56
C ILE A 81 -7.42 3.04 -11.85
N SER A 82 -6.27 3.72 -11.89
CA SER A 82 -5.74 4.37 -13.09
C SER A 82 -5.30 3.41 -14.18
N THR A 83 -5.16 2.11 -13.86
CA THR A 83 -4.79 1.07 -14.84
C THR A 83 -5.99 0.45 -15.54
N LYS A 84 -7.20 0.57 -14.96
CA LYS A 84 -8.41 -0.14 -15.38
C LYS A 84 -8.78 0.04 -16.85
N ASP A 85 -8.66 1.27 -17.35
CA ASP A 85 -9.11 1.63 -18.69
C ASP A 85 -7.98 1.61 -19.75
N ILE A 86 -6.79 1.13 -19.36
CA ILE A 86 -5.67 1.02 -20.31
C ILE A 86 -5.87 -0.23 -21.15
N LYS A 87 -6.11 -0.03 -22.45
CA LYS A 87 -6.40 -1.13 -23.40
C LYS A 87 -5.17 -1.77 -24.02
N SER A 88 -4.02 -1.12 -23.98
CA SER A 88 -2.78 -1.65 -24.55
C SER A 88 -1.61 -1.12 -23.75
N PHE A 89 -0.87 -2.02 -23.12
CA PHE A 89 0.24 -1.65 -22.25
C PHE A 89 1.43 -2.60 -22.40
N VAL A 90 2.56 -2.17 -21.88
CA VAL A 90 3.77 -3.00 -21.73
C VAL A 90 3.86 -3.44 -20.26
N CYS A 91 4.10 -4.72 -20.04
CA CYS A 91 4.35 -5.26 -18.70
C CYS A 91 5.41 -6.38 -18.75
N GLY A 92 5.85 -6.85 -17.59
CA GLY A 92 6.71 -8.03 -17.52
C GLY A 92 6.03 -9.27 -18.11
N ASN A 93 6.83 -10.15 -18.71
CA ASN A 93 6.35 -11.43 -19.25
C ASN A 93 6.45 -12.59 -18.24
N ASN A 94 6.76 -12.31 -16.97
CA ASN A 94 7.04 -13.32 -15.95
C ASN A 94 8.25 -14.22 -16.28
N ILE A 95 9.06 -13.82 -17.24
CA ILE A 95 10.30 -14.46 -17.67
C ILE A 95 11.41 -13.40 -17.65
N LYS A 96 12.58 -13.75 -17.14
CA LYS A 96 13.73 -12.84 -17.06
C LYS A 96 14.10 -12.31 -18.46
N ASN A 97 14.30 -10.99 -18.53
CA ASN A 97 14.63 -10.23 -19.74
C ASN A 97 13.52 -10.18 -20.81
N GLU A 98 12.28 -10.49 -20.45
CA GLU A 98 11.17 -10.43 -21.38
C GLU A 98 10.05 -9.49 -20.93
N HIS A 99 9.42 -8.80 -21.89
CA HIS A 99 8.23 -7.99 -21.69
C HIS A 99 7.15 -8.34 -22.70
N LYS A 100 5.91 -8.27 -22.26
CA LYS A 100 4.74 -8.30 -23.13
C LYS A 100 4.47 -6.92 -23.65
N ILE A 101 4.21 -6.78 -24.94
CA ILE A 101 3.78 -5.53 -25.61
C ILE A 101 2.35 -5.70 -26.09
N TYR A 102 1.61 -4.59 -26.21
CA TYR A 102 0.19 -4.61 -26.61
C TYR A 102 -0.67 -5.50 -25.73
N TYR A 103 -0.29 -5.67 -24.46
CA TYR A 103 -1.02 -6.51 -23.54
C TYR A 103 -2.32 -5.81 -23.09
N ASN A 104 -3.35 -6.59 -22.76
CA ASN A 104 -4.66 -6.08 -22.39
C ASN A 104 -5.17 -6.78 -21.12
N TRP A 105 -5.93 -6.07 -20.31
CA TRP A 105 -6.57 -6.63 -19.12
C TRP A 105 -7.50 -7.81 -19.44
N ASP A 106 -8.16 -7.82 -20.60
CA ASP A 106 -9.03 -8.90 -21.03
C ASP A 106 -8.31 -10.26 -21.20
N LEU A 107 -6.98 -10.26 -21.28
CA LEU A 107 -6.14 -11.45 -21.35
C LEU A 107 -5.77 -12.02 -19.97
N ILE A 108 -6.13 -11.32 -18.89
CA ILE A 108 -5.78 -11.68 -17.53
C ILE A 108 -6.94 -12.44 -16.90
N ASN A 109 -6.79 -13.75 -16.75
CA ASN A 109 -7.82 -14.64 -16.20
C ASN A 109 -7.84 -14.67 -14.65
N THR A 110 -7.10 -13.79 -13.98
CA THR A 110 -7.05 -13.74 -12.52
C THR A 110 -7.86 -12.58 -12.00
N GLU A 111 -8.59 -12.81 -10.91
CA GLU A 111 -9.36 -11.77 -10.23
C GLU A 111 -8.44 -10.67 -9.70
N GLN A 112 -8.79 -9.41 -9.99
CA GLN A 112 -8.05 -8.22 -9.58
C GLN A 112 -8.93 -7.35 -8.67
N ILE A 113 -8.37 -6.93 -7.54
CA ILE A 113 -8.98 -5.91 -6.68
C ILE A 113 -8.58 -4.55 -7.25
N ILE A 114 -9.56 -3.78 -7.72
CA ILE A 114 -9.31 -2.46 -8.31
C ILE A 114 -9.63 -1.39 -7.27
N CYS A 115 -8.61 -0.64 -6.85
CA CYS A 115 -8.74 0.41 -5.84
C CYS A 115 -7.74 1.55 -6.05
N ASP A 116 -7.88 2.65 -5.32
CA ASP A 116 -6.96 3.79 -5.38
C ASP A 116 -5.80 3.57 -4.42
N ILE A 117 -4.63 3.22 -4.95
CA ILE A 117 -3.41 2.96 -4.17
C ILE A 117 -2.23 3.87 -4.54
N ARG A 118 -2.40 4.77 -5.49
CA ARG A 118 -1.32 5.65 -5.91
C ARG A 118 -1.13 6.86 -5.00
N LYS A 119 0.09 7.40 -4.99
CA LYS A 119 0.36 8.73 -4.44
C LYS A 119 -0.20 9.79 -5.37
N ALA A 120 -0.72 10.88 -4.80
CA ALA A 120 -0.99 12.09 -5.55
C ALA A 120 0.34 12.75 -5.95
N LYS A 121 0.37 13.39 -7.11
CA LYS A 121 1.55 14.12 -7.62
C LYS A 121 1.16 15.48 -8.19
N ALA A 122 2.13 16.35 -8.33
CA ALA A 122 1.93 17.63 -9.02
C ALA A 122 1.35 17.43 -10.43
N GLY A 123 0.38 18.25 -10.81
CA GLY A 123 -0.35 18.14 -12.05
C GLY A 123 -1.59 17.24 -12.02
N ASP A 124 -1.82 16.46 -10.97
CA ASP A 124 -3.07 15.74 -10.77
C ASP A 124 -4.24 16.71 -10.60
N ARG A 125 -5.42 16.31 -11.07
CA ARG A 125 -6.62 17.12 -10.92
C ARG A 125 -7.15 17.05 -9.50
N CYS A 126 -7.56 18.18 -8.94
CA CYS A 126 -8.24 18.23 -7.66
C CYS A 126 -9.58 17.48 -7.74
N ILE A 127 -9.90 16.68 -6.71
CA ILE A 127 -11.16 15.93 -6.65
C ILE A 127 -12.37 16.84 -6.44
N HIS A 128 -12.18 17.98 -5.76
CA HIS A 128 -13.24 18.94 -5.43
C HIS A 128 -13.45 19.98 -6.55
N ASP A 129 -12.41 20.32 -7.29
CA ASP A 129 -12.49 21.24 -8.44
C ASP A 129 -11.64 20.70 -9.60
N LYS A 130 -12.30 20.15 -10.60
CA LYS A 130 -11.64 19.53 -11.76
C LYS A 130 -10.87 20.50 -12.64
N ASN A 131 -11.07 21.81 -12.49
CA ASN A 131 -10.33 22.84 -13.21
C ASN A 131 -8.99 23.17 -12.56
N GLN A 132 -8.81 22.77 -11.28
CA GLN A 132 -7.57 23.00 -10.56
C GLN A 132 -6.68 21.75 -10.58
N LYS A 133 -5.38 22.00 -10.58
CA LYS A 133 -4.34 20.97 -10.50
C LYS A 133 -3.63 21.10 -9.16
N LEU A 134 -3.15 19.97 -8.67
CA LEU A 134 -2.31 19.94 -7.48
C LEU A 134 -0.93 20.50 -7.80
N GLU A 135 -0.40 21.28 -6.88
CA GLU A 135 0.96 21.80 -6.92
C GLU A 135 1.76 21.18 -5.77
N GLU A 136 3.05 21.01 -5.98
CA GLU A 136 3.98 20.54 -4.96
C GLU A 136 4.72 21.75 -4.38
N CYS A 137 4.69 21.87 -3.06
CA CYS A 137 5.47 22.88 -2.35
C CYS A 137 6.18 22.26 -1.14
N ARG A 138 7.30 22.86 -0.77
CA ARG A 138 7.98 22.52 0.47
C ARG A 138 7.47 23.44 1.57
N GLY A 139 7.25 22.87 2.76
CA GLY A 139 6.83 23.62 3.94
C GLY A 139 7.65 23.21 5.16
N ILE A 140 7.63 24.05 6.18
CA ILE A 140 8.22 23.74 7.48
C ILE A 140 7.13 23.16 8.37
N GLU A 141 7.30 21.91 8.81
CA GLU A 141 6.39 21.28 9.76
C GLU A 141 6.65 21.83 11.16
N ILE A 142 5.74 22.66 11.66
CA ILE A 142 5.83 23.26 12.99
C ILE A 142 5.03 22.50 14.05
N GLY A 143 4.09 21.68 13.63
CA GLY A 143 3.29 20.86 14.53
C GLY A 143 2.81 19.60 13.86
N HIS A 144 2.56 18.54 14.64
CA HIS A 144 2.06 17.27 14.16
C HIS A 144 1.06 16.67 15.12
N ILE A 145 -0.02 16.12 14.56
CA ILE A 145 -1.04 15.37 15.31
C ILE A 145 -0.90 13.90 14.92
N PHE A 146 -0.63 13.06 15.92
CA PHE A 146 -0.53 11.62 15.71
C PHE A 146 -1.81 10.94 16.19
N GLN A 147 -2.51 10.26 15.31
CA GLN A 147 -3.63 9.40 15.66
C GLN A 147 -3.11 8.03 16.07
N LEU A 148 -2.91 7.81 17.36
CA LEU A 148 -2.34 6.59 17.89
C LEU A 148 -3.36 5.43 17.97
N GLY A 149 -4.65 5.74 17.90
CA GLY A 149 -5.72 4.76 18.04
C GLY A 149 -5.64 4.03 19.38
N LYS A 150 -5.80 2.70 19.34
CA LYS A 150 -5.73 1.83 20.53
C LYS A 150 -4.40 1.07 20.65
N LYS A 151 -3.37 1.44 19.88
CA LYS A 151 -2.11 0.69 19.82
C LYS A 151 -1.41 0.63 21.16
N TYR A 152 -1.22 1.76 21.80
CA TYR A 152 -0.50 1.83 23.07
C TYR A 152 -1.41 1.53 24.26
N SER A 153 -2.67 1.94 24.25
CA SER A 153 -3.62 1.64 25.32
C SER A 153 -3.82 0.15 25.52
N ARG A 154 -3.87 -0.64 24.46
CA ARG A 154 -3.92 -2.11 24.54
C ARG A 154 -2.67 -2.68 25.22
N SER A 155 -1.49 -2.23 24.81
CA SER A 155 -0.21 -2.73 25.36
C SER A 155 -0.01 -2.34 26.83
N LEU A 156 -0.55 -1.17 27.24
CA LEU A 156 -0.50 -0.65 28.60
C LEU A 156 -1.67 -1.13 29.48
N ASN A 157 -2.59 -1.89 28.91
CA ASN A 157 -3.83 -2.31 29.58
C ASN A 157 -4.64 -1.12 30.11
N ALA A 158 -4.56 0.04 29.40
CA ALA A 158 -5.28 1.25 29.75
C ALA A 158 -6.69 1.18 29.13
N THR A 159 -7.67 0.80 29.95
CA THR A 159 -9.05 0.55 29.56
C THR A 159 -10.03 1.46 30.31
N PHE A 160 -11.22 1.58 29.78
CA PHE A 160 -12.39 2.19 30.45
C PHE A 160 -13.60 1.31 30.23
N THR A 161 -14.58 1.42 31.12
CA THR A 161 -15.85 0.72 30.96
C THR A 161 -16.79 1.61 30.11
N ASN A 162 -17.19 1.08 28.95
CA ASN A 162 -18.10 1.78 28.06
C ASN A 162 -19.56 1.71 28.53
N ASP A 163 -20.48 2.41 27.85
CA ASP A 163 -21.92 2.50 28.19
C ASP A 163 -22.62 1.12 28.19
N LYS A 164 -21.99 0.09 27.63
CA LYS A 164 -22.50 -1.29 27.61
C LYS A 164 -21.91 -2.15 28.73
N GLY A 165 -21.12 -1.56 29.63
CA GLY A 165 -20.45 -2.27 30.73
C GLY A 165 -19.26 -3.12 30.28
N ILE A 166 -18.72 -2.88 29.06
CA ILE A 166 -17.59 -3.63 28.50
C ILE A 166 -16.31 -2.79 28.62
N GLU A 167 -15.22 -3.42 29.06
CA GLU A 167 -13.90 -2.79 29.03
C GLU A 167 -13.40 -2.60 27.60
N ASP A 168 -13.04 -1.36 27.26
CA ASP A 168 -12.51 -0.99 25.96
C ASP A 168 -11.23 -0.13 26.12
N PRO A 169 -10.15 -0.38 25.35
CA PRO A 169 -8.95 0.43 25.39
C PRO A 169 -9.21 1.86 24.94
N PHE A 170 -8.58 2.84 25.60
CA PHE A 170 -8.69 4.24 25.23
C PHE A 170 -8.22 4.52 23.80
N TRP A 171 -8.93 5.39 23.09
CA TRP A 171 -8.43 6.01 21.89
C TRP A 171 -7.42 7.11 22.28
N MET A 172 -6.24 7.05 21.67
CA MET A 172 -5.13 7.93 22.02
C MET A 172 -4.74 8.82 20.84
N GLY A 173 -4.34 10.03 21.15
CA GLY A 173 -3.69 10.96 20.24
C GLY A 173 -2.41 11.53 20.88
N CYS A 174 -1.49 11.98 20.06
CA CYS A 174 -0.31 12.70 20.51
C CYS A 174 -0.20 14.01 19.72
N TYR A 175 0.08 15.11 20.40
CA TYR A 175 0.08 16.46 19.84
C TYR A 175 1.45 17.09 20.08
N GLY A 176 2.23 17.27 19.01
CA GLY A 176 3.58 17.82 19.07
C GLY A 176 3.68 19.19 18.43
N ILE A 177 4.38 20.13 19.06
CA ILE A 177 4.73 21.43 18.50
C ILE A 177 6.23 21.66 18.68
N GLY A 178 6.94 21.97 17.57
CA GLY A 178 8.35 22.31 17.57
C GLY A 178 8.56 23.80 17.85
N ILE A 179 8.66 24.22 19.14
CA ILE A 179 8.75 25.64 19.52
C ILE A 179 9.96 26.32 18.87
N SER A 180 11.13 25.70 18.90
CA SER A 180 12.33 26.23 18.24
C SER A 180 12.19 26.33 16.72
N ARG A 181 11.53 25.33 16.12
CA ARG A 181 11.23 25.32 14.68
C ARG A 181 10.22 26.40 14.30
N LEU A 182 9.23 26.68 15.18
CA LEU A 182 8.27 27.76 15.00
C LEU A 182 8.98 29.12 14.96
N ALA A 183 9.92 29.36 15.89
CA ALA A 183 10.72 30.58 15.90
C ALA A 183 11.56 30.74 14.62
N GLN A 184 12.18 29.67 14.13
CA GLN A 184 12.93 29.68 12.87
C GLN A 184 12.02 29.97 11.68
N ALA A 185 10.85 29.33 11.60
CA ALA A 185 9.89 29.53 10.53
C ALA A 185 9.31 30.95 10.49
N ALA A 186 9.27 31.63 11.64
CA ALA A 186 8.82 33.04 11.73
C ALA A 186 9.88 34.02 11.25
N VAL A 187 11.15 33.63 11.19
CA VAL A 187 12.28 34.46 10.70
C VAL A 187 12.47 34.34 9.22
N GLU A 188 12.16 33.18 8.62
CA GLU A 188 12.15 32.96 7.17
C GLU A 188 10.98 33.67 6.48
#